data_b43ea3b481163d67a584ed5da063689d
#
_entry.id   b43ea3b481163d67a584ed5da063689d
#
_cell.length_a   1.000
_cell.length_b   1.000
_cell.length_c   1.000
_cell.angle_alpha   90.00
_cell.angle_beta   90.00
_cell.angle_gamma   90.00
#
_symmetry.space_group_name_H-M   'P 1'
#
loop_
_entity.id
_entity.type
_entity.pdbx_description
1 polymer ?
#
loop_
_entity_poly.entity_id
_entity_poly.type
_entity_poly.pdbx_seq_one_letter_code
_entity_poly.pdbx_strand_id
1 'polypeptide(L)'
;MTQLAEQWQAFEAGSRAVGSFPSNKLQDGSRIAVIGAGPAGSMFSYFSLKMAQAVGLDLNVDIFEPRKFCHRGPAGCNHCGGVVSESLVQRLATEGIMIPDGVVQRGVESYTLHMDVGDVEIATPLLEKRIAAIYRGNGPRHSELSDTQSFDGFLLQLAEERGANLIPRLVTDVRRDDEKMHVICADSHRDTYDLVVLASGANSRLMEILENQSQEFQSPGRTTTFICEFKLGREVINETFGPSMHVFLLDIPRLEFAALIPKGDYVSLCLLGDDIDDELMQLFFLVLFNQI
;
A
#
# COMPACT_ATOMS: atom_id res chain seq x y z
N MET A 1 -26.18 -21.62 -9.52
CA MET A 1 -24.96 -22.36 -9.05
C MET A 1 -24.33 -23.22 -10.16
N THR A 2 -24.97 -23.48 -11.27
CA THR A 2 -24.46 -24.34 -12.36
C THR A 2 -23.44 -23.68 -13.27
N GLN A 3 -23.58 -22.41 -13.60
CA GLN A 3 -22.73 -21.72 -14.59
C GLN A 3 -21.30 -21.44 -14.12
N LEU A 4 -21.13 -21.13 -12.83
CA LEU A 4 -19.80 -20.95 -12.21
C LEU A 4 -19.03 -22.26 -12.07
N ALA A 5 -19.73 -23.36 -11.79
CA ALA A 5 -19.11 -24.69 -11.70
C ALA A 5 -18.67 -25.19 -13.10
N GLU A 6 -19.45 -24.90 -14.14
CA GLU A 6 -19.09 -25.24 -15.53
C GLU A 6 -17.89 -24.41 -16.04
N GLN A 7 -17.84 -23.10 -15.69
CA GLN A 7 -16.68 -22.26 -16.01
C GLN A 7 -15.42 -22.71 -15.27
N TRP A 8 -15.56 -23.17 -14.04
CA TRP A 8 -14.43 -23.70 -13.28
C TRP A 8 -13.92 -25.04 -13.85
N GLN A 9 -14.83 -25.94 -14.25
CA GLN A 9 -14.47 -27.18 -14.91
C GLN A 9 -13.83 -26.97 -16.28
N ALA A 10 -14.31 -25.96 -17.06
CA ALA A 10 -13.70 -25.58 -18.33
C ALA A 10 -12.29 -24.99 -18.15
N PHE A 11 -12.07 -24.20 -17.09
CA PHE A 11 -10.75 -23.68 -16.71
C PHE A 11 -9.79 -24.81 -16.29
N GLU A 12 -10.25 -25.76 -15.49
CA GLU A 12 -9.45 -26.96 -15.12
C GLU A 12 -9.15 -27.85 -16.32
N ALA A 13 -10.08 -28.03 -17.24
CA ALA A 13 -9.89 -28.83 -18.46
C ALA A 13 -8.91 -28.15 -19.44
N GLY A 14 -8.99 -26.81 -19.60
CA GLY A 14 -8.04 -26.04 -20.41
C GLY A 14 -6.62 -26.06 -19.83
N SER A 15 -6.49 -26.06 -18.50
CA SER A 15 -5.22 -26.15 -17.80
C SER A 15 -4.51 -27.51 -17.98
N ARG A 16 -5.27 -28.59 -18.26
CA ARG A 16 -4.71 -29.93 -18.50
C ARG A 16 -4.17 -30.14 -19.92
N ALA A 17 -4.45 -29.24 -20.85
CA ALA A 17 -4.02 -29.36 -22.24
C ALA A 17 -2.63 -28.77 -22.54
N VAL A 18 -2.04 -28.03 -21.60
CA VAL A 18 -0.68 -27.49 -21.69
C VAL A 18 0.20 -28.36 -20.81
N GLY A 19 1.08 -29.17 -21.42
CA GLY A 19 1.99 -30.18 -20.89
C GLY A 19 2.16 -30.24 -19.37
N SER A 20 2.39 -31.41 -18.80
CA SER A 20 2.44 -31.69 -17.36
C SER A 20 3.36 -30.72 -16.60
N PHE A 21 2.82 -29.55 -16.25
CA PHE A 21 3.42 -28.76 -15.19
C PHE A 21 3.27 -29.53 -13.88
N PRO A 22 4.32 -29.60 -13.05
CA PRO A 22 4.18 -30.12 -11.70
C PRO A 22 3.00 -29.43 -11.04
N SER A 23 2.20 -30.15 -10.29
CA SER A 23 1.01 -29.62 -9.60
C SER A 23 1.37 -28.35 -8.84
N ASN A 24 1.01 -27.18 -9.36
CA ASN A 24 1.20 -25.88 -8.70
C ASN A 24 0.25 -25.69 -7.49
N LYS A 25 -0.17 -26.78 -6.86
CA LYS A 25 -1.06 -26.77 -5.70
C LYS A 25 -0.22 -26.76 -4.43
N LEU A 26 -0.47 -25.76 -3.59
CA LEU A 26 0.05 -25.76 -2.22
C LEU A 26 -0.53 -26.98 -1.47
N GLN A 27 0.30 -27.60 -0.67
CA GLN A 27 -0.02 -28.76 0.15
C GLN A 27 0.17 -28.41 1.62
N ASP A 28 -0.24 -29.31 2.47
CA ASP A 28 0.01 -29.22 3.91
C ASP A 28 1.52 -29.12 4.19
N GLY A 29 1.92 -28.13 5.00
CA GLY A 29 3.32 -27.82 5.26
C GLY A 29 4.03 -26.99 4.18
N SER A 30 3.36 -26.59 3.08
CA SER A 30 3.97 -25.72 2.06
C SER A 30 4.49 -24.43 2.64
N ARG A 31 5.67 -24.01 2.17
CA ARG A 31 6.36 -22.78 2.58
C ARG A 31 6.16 -21.66 1.55
N ILE A 32 5.73 -20.50 2.02
CA ILE A 32 5.52 -19.32 1.20
C ILE A 32 6.43 -18.19 1.69
N ALA A 33 7.23 -17.61 0.79
CA ALA A 33 7.95 -16.38 1.05
C ALA A 33 7.17 -15.19 0.49
N VAL A 34 6.93 -14.19 1.31
CA VAL A 34 6.35 -12.89 0.92
C VAL A 34 7.42 -11.83 1.05
N ILE A 35 7.80 -11.19 -0.05
CA ILE A 35 8.87 -10.18 -0.06
C ILE A 35 8.27 -8.80 -0.01
N GLY A 36 8.35 -8.16 1.16
CA GLY A 36 7.76 -6.88 1.52
C GLY A 36 6.52 -7.01 2.41
N ALA A 37 6.52 -6.33 3.55
CA ALA A 37 5.44 -6.28 4.53
C ALA A 37 4.56 -5.01 4.39
N GLY A 38 4.59 -4.33 3.26
CA GLY A 38 3.63 -3.26 2.97
C GLY A 38 2.20 -3.81 2.87
N PRO A 39 1.19 -2.97 2.57
CA PRO A 39 -0.21 -3.39 2.55
C PRO A 39 -0.47 -4.64 1.69
N ALA A 40 0.19 -4.75 0.54
CA ALA A 40 0.02 -5.91 -0.35
C ALA A 40 0.52 -7.21 0.28
N GLY A 41 1.74 -7.21 0.84
CA GLY A 41 2.32 -8.42 1.43
C GLY A 41 1.65 -8.83 2.73
N SER A 42 1.33 -7.88 3.61
CA SER A 42 0.61 -8.15 4.86
C SER A 42 -0.78 -8.71 4.60
N MET A 43 -1.55 -8.11 3.68
CA MET A 43 -2.89 -8.59 3.35
C MET A 43 -2.86 -9.92 2.61
N PHE A 44 -1.90 -10.13 1.68
CA PHE A 44 -1.71 -11.44 1.07
C PHE A 44 -1.48 -12.53 2.13
N SER A 45 -0.57 -12.29 3.07
CA SER A 45 -0.24 -13.24 4.14
C SER A 45 -1.45 -13.51 5.05
N TYR A 46 -2.15 -12.46 5.47
CA TYR A 46 -3.36 -12.56 6.28
C TYR A 46 -4.44 -13.41 5.61
N PHE A 47 -4.77 -13.11 4.35
CA PHE A 47 -5.84 -13.81 3.65
C PHE A 47 -5.44 -15.22 3.24
N SER A 48 -4.19 -15.46 2.87
CA SER A 48 -3.68 -16.80 2.55
C SER A 48 -3.81 -17.74 3.76
N LEU A 49 -3.38 -17.29 4.94
CA LEU A 49 -3.51 -18.05 6.18
C LEU A 49 -4.99 -18.22 6.60
N LYS A 50 -5.82 -17.19 6.44
CA LYS A 50 -7.27 -17.28 6.70
C LYS A 50 -7.94 -18.33 5.81
N MET A 51 -7.63 -18.33 4.52
CA MET A 51 -8.19 -19.27 3.54
C MET A 51 -7.66 -20.69 3.78
N ALA A 52 -6.37 -20.85 4.06
CA ALA A 52 -5.77 -22.12 4.39
C ALA A 52 -6.45 -22.77 5.60
N GLN A 53 -6.64 -22.00 6.69
CA GLN A 53 -7.37 -22.45 7.87
C GLN A 53 -8.79 -22.89 7.53
N ALA A 54 -9.50 -22.16 6.66
CA ALA A 54 -10.88 -22.49 6.29
C ALA A 54 -11.01 -23.81 5.52
N VAL A 55 -9.95 -24.23 4.81
CA VAL A 55 -9.92 -25.51 4.07
C VAL A 55 -9.10 -26.60 4.78
N GLY A 56 -8.65 -26.35 6.01
CA GLY A 56 -7.89 -27.31 6.81
C GLY A 56 -6.46 -27.56 6.29
N LEU A 57 -5.85 -26.55 5.65
CA LEU A 57 -4.49 -26.60 5.14
C LEU A 57 -3.55 -25.86 6.09
N ASP A 58 -2.41 -26.46 6.43
CA ASP A 58 -1.36 -25.81 7.22
C ASP A 58 -0.31 -25.20 6.27
N LEU A 59 -0.10 -23.88 6.35
CA LEU A 59 0.87 -23.14 5.53
C LEU A 59 1.87 -22.42 6.42
N ASN A 60 3.14 -22.44 6.00
CA ASN A 60 4.20 -21.67 6.63
C ASN A 60 4.48 -20.42 5.80
N VAL A 61 4.12 -19.24 6.32
CA VAL A 61 4.28 -17.96 5.62
C VAL A 61 5.37 -17.14 6.29
N ASP A 62 6.48 -16.91 5.58
CA ASP A 62 7.58 -16.04 5.98
C ASP A 62 7.49 -14.70 5.23
N ILE A 63 7.44 -13.59 5.97
CA ILE A 63 7.40 -12.23 5.42
C ILE A 63 8.78 -11.59 5.58
N PHE A 64 9.42 -11.23 4.47
CA PHE A 64 10.72 -10.56 4.48
C PHE A 64 10.54 -9.05 4.41
N GLU A 65 10.87 -8.31 5.50
CA GLU A 65 10.82 -6.86 5.54
C GLU A 65 11.92 -6.31 6.47
N PRO A 66 12.92 -5.61 5.91
CA PRO A 66 14.00 -5.03 6.72
C PRO A 66 13.59 -3.77 7.48
N ARG A 67 12.50 -3.09 7.07
CA ARG A 67 12.06 -1.84 7.71
C ARG A 67 11.24 -2.11 8.95
N LYS A 68 11.32 -1.16 9.88
CA LYS A 68 10.44 -1.14 11.04
C LYS A 68 9.42 -0.02 10.86
N PHE A 69 8.17 -0.37 10.70
CA PHE A 69 7.08 0.60 10.46
C PHE A 69 6.79 1.51 11.67
N CYS A 70 7.36 1.23 12.83
CA CYS A 70 7.30 2.12 14.00
C CYS A 70 8.18 3.38 13.86
N HIS A 71 9.02 3.49 12.84
CA HIS A 71 9.82 4.68 12.60
C HIS A 71 8.99 5.81 11.99
N ARG A 72 9.39 7.05 12.32
CA ARG A 72 8.81 8.28 11.79
C ARG A 72 9.55 8.73 10.53
N GLY A 73 8.83 9.48 9.69
CA GLY A 73 9.37 9.99 8.44
C GLY A 73 9.69 8.89 7.43
N PRO A 74 10.62 9.15 6.51
CA PRO A 74 10.96 8.23 5.40
C PRO A 74 11.37 6.82 5.85
N ALA A 75 12.00 6.68 7.02
CA ALA A 75 12.39 5.38 7.56
C ALA A 75 11.20 4.46 7.86
N GLY A 76 10.04 5.02 8.18
CA GLY A 76 8.78 4.30 8.41
C GLY A 76 7.84 4.28 7.19
N CYS A 77 8.31 4.68 6.02
CA CYS A 77 7.51 4.70 4.79
C CYS A 77 6.35 5.71 4.76
N ASN A 78 6.64 7.00 5.03
CA ASN A 78 5.67 8.09 4.83
C ASN A 78 5.79 8.73 3.44
N HIS A 79 5.89 7.91 2.38
CA HIS A 79 6.06 8.37 1.00
C HIS A 79 4.77 8.31 0.19
N CYS A 80 3.62 8.60 0.80
CA CYS A 80 2.35 8.68 0.08
C CYS A 80 1.38 9.62 0.79
N GLY A 81 0.34 10.05 0.10
CA GLY A 81 -0.72 10.88 0.66
C GLY A 81 -1.42 10.26 1.86
N GLY A 82 -1.43 8.93 1.96
CA GLY A 82 -1.98 8.21 3.11
C GLY A 82 -3.49 8.37 3.23
N VAL A 83 -4.20 8.08 2.14
CA VAL A 83 -5.68 8.06 2.13
C VAL A 83 -6.14 6.63 1.89
N VAL A 84 -7.01 6.14 2.76
CA VAL A 84 -7.70 4.88 2.64
C VAL A 84 -9.12 5.15 2.18
N SER A 85 -9.48 4.63 0.99
CA SER A 85 -10.79 4.87 0.39
C SER A 85 -11.92 4.22 1.20
N GLU A 86 -13.12 4.78 1.03
CA GLU A 86 -14.34 4.20 1.63
C GLU A 86 -14.49 2.71 1.31
N SER A 87 -14.26 2.32 0.05
CA SER A 87 -14.39 0.92 -0.37
C SER A 87 -13.40 0.00 0.34
N LEU A 88 -12.17 0.46 0.61
CA LEU A 88 -11.20 -0.32 1.37
C LEU A 88 -11.59 -0.43 2.85
N VAL A 89 -12.03 0.68 3.47
CA VAL A 89 -12.52 0.67 4.86
C VAL A 89 -13.68 -0.32 5.00
N GLN A 90 -14.65 -0.28 4.09
CA GLN A 90 -15.79 -1.21 4.09
C GLN A 90 -15.36 -2.68 3.88
N ARG A 91 -14.43 -2.92 2.95
CA ARG A 91 -13.88 -4.27 2.71
C ARG A 91 -13.18 -4.82 3.94
N LEU A 92 -12.36 -4.02 4.60
CA LEU A 92 -11.71 -4.44 5.85
C LEU A 92 -12.76 -4.74 6.93
N ALA A 93 -13.77 -3.90 7.08
CA ALA A 93 -14.84 -4.11 8.05
C ALA A 93 -15.65 -5.41 7.78
N THR A 94 -15.93 -5.75 6.51
CA THR A 94 -16.61 -7.02 6.17
C THR A 94 -15.78 -8.25 6.51
N GLU A 95 -14.45 -8.10 6.60
CA GLU A 95 -13.52 -9.15 7.03
C GLU A 95 -13.31 -9.18 8.56
N GLY A 96 -14.02 -8.28 9.30
CA GLY A 96 -13.88 -8.12 10.74
C GLY A 96 -12.65 -7.30 11.15
N ILE A 97 -12.01 -6.63 10.20
CA ILE A 97 -10.83 -5.79 10.45
C ILE A 97 -11.29 -4.34 10.64
N MET A 98 -11.21 -3.87 11.88
CA MET A 98 -11.46 -2.47 12.22
C MET A 98 -10.15 -1.72 12.32
N ILE A 99 -10.02 -0.61 11.57
CA ILE A 99 -8.82 0.23 11.64
C ILE A 99 -8.81 0.94 13.00
N PRO A 100 -7.77 0.81 13.83
CA PRO A 100 -7.72 1.41 15.16
C PRO A 100 -7.69 2.94 15.11
N ASP A 101 -8.21 3.59 16.17
CA ASP A 101 -8.23 5.04 16.30
C ASP A 101 -6.83 5.67 16.22
N GLY A 102 -5.79 4.98 16.74
CA GLY A 102 -4.41 5.46 16.64
C GLY A 102 -3.84 5.45 15.21
N VAL A 103 -4.42 4.66 14.30
CA VAL A 103 -4.03 4.62 12.88
C VAL A 103 -4.75 5.72 12.10
N VAL A 104 -6.04 5.97 12.38
CA VAL A 104 -6.83 7.00 11.70
C VAL A 104 -6.46 8.37 12.25
N GLN A 105 -5.81 9.19 11.43
CA GLN A 105 -5.46 10.56 11.81
C GLN A 105 -6.62 11.53 11.64
N ARG A 106 -7.47 11.28 10.63
CA ARG A 106 -8.68 12.05 10.36
C ARG A 106 -9.66 11.25 9.50
N GLY A 107 -10.94 11.36 9.82
CA GLY A 107 -12.02 10.96 8.91
C GLY A 107 -12.32 12.08 7.93
N VAL A 108 -12.45 11.76 6.65
CA VAL A 108 -12.76 12.69 5.57
C VAL A 108 -14.23 12.52 5.16
N GLU A 109 -14.98 13.65 5.09
CA GLU A 109 -16.40 13.68 4.75
C GLU A 109 -16.64 14.17 3.31
N SER A 110 -15.66 14.89 2.73
CA SER A 110 -15.80 15.46 1.40
C SER A 110 -14.44 15.62 0.70
N TYR A 111 -14.53 15.85 -0.60
CA TYR A 111 -13.43 16.32 -1.44
C TYR A 111 -13.78 17.71 -1.95
N THR A 112 -12.90 18.68 -1.74
CA THR A 112 -13.00 19.99 -2.40
C THR A 112 -12.06 19.98 -3.60
N LEU A 113 -12.63 20.03 -4.81
CA LEU A 113 -11.89 20.11 -6.05
C LEU A 113 -11.68 21.57 -6.42
N HIS A 114 -10.42 21.98 -6.55
CA HIS A 114 -10.01 23.30 -7.01
C HIS A 114 -9.59 23.19 -8.48
N MET A 115 -10.25 23.93 -9.34
CA MET A 115 -10.03 23.95 -10.79
C MET A 115 -9.88 25.40 -11.28
N ASP A 116 -9.28 25.60 -12.44
CA ASP A 116 -9.14 26.95 -13.03
C ASP A 116 -10.48 27.66 -13.26
N VAL A 117 -11.56 26.90 -13.36
CA VAL A 117 -12.94 27.42 -13.57
C VAL A 117 -13.72 27.60 -12.28
N GLY A 118 -13.14 27.29 -11.12
CA GLY A 118 -13.75 27.42 -9.80
C GLY A 118 -13.73 26.13 -8.98
N ASP A 119 -14.26 26.20 -7.78
CA ASP A 119 -14.23 25.15 -6.79
C ASP A 119 -15.54 24.39 -6.73
N VAL A 120 -15.46 23.08 -6.44
CA VAL A 120 -16.63 22.24 -6.19
C VAL A 120 -16.37 21.30 -5.03
N GLU A 121 -17.29 21.24 -4.10
CA GLU A 121 -17.28 20.27 -3.01
C GLU A 121 -18.10 19.01 -3.40
N ILE A 122 -17.48 17.85 -3.25
CA ILE A 122 -18.10 16.53 -3.41
C ILE A 122 -18.19 15.89 -2.05
N ALA A 123 -19.35 15.94 -1.41
CA ALA A 123 -19.59 15.30 -0.12
C ALA A 123 -19.77 13.79 -0.26
N THR A 124 -19.29 13.06 0.77
CA THR A 124 -19.64 11.63 0.90
C THR A 124 -21.15 11.50 1.20
N PRO A 125 -21.81 10.41 0.78
CA PRO A 125 -23.21 10.18 1.10
C PRO A 125 -23.46 10.27 2.61
N LEU A 126 -24.48 11.02 3.00
CA LEU A 126 -24.88 11.26 4.40
C LEU A 126 -23.81 11.92 5.28
N LEU A 127 -22.80 12.57 4.70
CA LEU A 127 -21.67 13.18 5.40
C LEU A 127 -20.96 12.23 6.38
N GLU A 128 -20.91 10.95 6.06
CA GLU A 128 -20.25 9.95 6.88
C GLU A 128 -18.74 9.98 6.65
N LYS A 129 -17.96 9.93 7.74
CA LYS A 129 -16.49 9.87 7.70
C LYS A 129 -15.99 8.49 7.30
N ARG A 130 -16.20 8.13 6.04
CA ARG A 130 -15.90 6.80 5.51
C ARG A 130 -14.53 6.69 4.85
N ILE A 131 -13.85 7.82 4.66
CA ILE A 131 -12.50 7.88 4.09
C ILE A 131 -11.55 8.20 5.24
N ALA A 132 -10.47 7.45 5.37
CA ALA A 132 -9.52 7.65 6.44
C ALA A 132 -8.20 8.25 5.92
N ALA A 133 -7.78 9.37 6.50
CA ALA A 133 -6.42 9.85 6.38
C ALA A 133 -5.53 9.14 7.41
N ILE A 134 -4.43 8.56 6.97
CA ILE A 134 -3.54 7.72 7.77
C ILE A 134 -2.07 8.08 7.51
N TYR A 135 -1.17 7.60 8.38
CA TYR A 135 0.25 7.48 8.06
C TYR A 135 0.60 6.01 7.83
N ARG A 136 1.33 5.72 6.74
CA ARG A 136 1.82 4.37 6.48
C ARG A 136 2.87 3.94 7.51
N GLY A 137 3.77 4.86 7.90
CA GLY A 137 4.66 4.73 9.06
C GLY A 137 4.09 5.41 10.30
N ASN A 138 4.95 5.76 11.24
CA ASN A 138 4.55 6.33 12.54
C ASN A 138 4.49 7.88 12.54
N GLY A 139 4.09 8.47 11.43
CA GLY A 139 3.90 9.91 11.29
C GLY A 139 5.12 10.68 10.79
N PRO A 140 5.03 12.02 10.72
CA PRO A 140 6.10 12.90 10.28
C PRO A 140 7.37 12.82 11.13
N ARG A 141 8.53 13.15 10.55
CA ARG A 141 9.86 13.00 11.17
C ARG A 141 9.98 13.64 12.56
N HIS A 142 9.39 14.81 12.74
CA HIS A 142 9.47 15.60 13.97
C HIS A 142 8.14 15.64 14.74
N SER A 143 7.27 14.66 14.51
CA SER A 143 5.99 14.56 15.22
C SER A 143 6.24 14.23 16.69
N GLU A 144 5.58 14.97 17.57
CA GLU A 144 5.56 14.71 19.02
C GLU A 144 4.38 13.81 19.42
N LEU A 145 3.53 13.42 18.46
CA LEU A 145 2.35 12.62 18.70
C LEU A 145 2.72 11.24 19.23
N SER A 146 2.38 10.97 20.48
CA SER A 146 2.65 9.67 21.14
C SER A 146 1.76 8.55 20.64
N ASP A 147 0.56 8.88 20.14
CA ASP A 147 -0.53 7.93 19.90
C ASP A 147 -0.69 7.55 18.43
N THR A 148 0.18 8.06 17.55
CA THR A 148 0.17 7.69 16.12
C THR A 148 0.65 6.26 15.95
N GLN A 149 -0.18 5.44 15.31
CA GLN A 149 0.16 4.07 14.92
C GLN A 149 0.31 3.97 13.41
N SER A 150 1.28 3.18 12.97
CA SER A 150 1.53 2.88 11.58
C SER A 150 0.43 2.02 10.98
N PHE A 151 -0.14 2.42 9.84
CA PHE A 151 -1.07 1.60 9.08
C PHE A 151 -0.42 0.31 8.55
N ASP A 152 0.81 0.42 7.99
CA ASP A 152 1.53 -0.75 7.49
C ASP A 152 1.90 -1.69 8.65
N GLY A 153 2.28 -1.13 9.82
CA GLY A 153 2.54 -1.91 11.04
C GLY A 153 1.31 -2.63 11.57
N PHE A 154 0.15 -1.97 11.53
CA PHE A 154 -1.13 -2.57 11.90
C PHE A 154 -1.49 -3.77 10.99
N LEU A 155 -1.34 -3.61 9.67
CA LEU A 155 -1.62 -4.70 8.73
C LEU A 155 -0.65 -5.86 8.89
N LEU A 156 0.63 -5.58 9.16
CA LEU A 156 1.63 -6.61 9.44
C LEU A 156 1.28 -7.38 10.72
N GLN A 157 0.91 -6.68 11.79
CA GLN A 157 0.48 -7.31 13.03
C GLN A 157 -0.68 -8.28 12.82
N LEU A 158 -1.68 -7.93 12.02
CA LEU A 158 -2.79 -8.84 11.68
C LEU A 158 -2.31 -10.12 11.00
N ALA A 159 -1.29 -10.03 10.14
CA ALA A 159 -0.70 -11.20 9.50
C ALA A 159 0.08 -12.08 10.51
N GLU A 160 0.86 -11.45 11.41
CA GLU A 160 1.61 -12.15 12.46
C GLU A 160 0.66 -12.85 13.46
N GLU A 161 -0.44 -12.20 13.86
CA GLU A 161 -1.47 -12.78 14.73
C GLU A 161 -2.16 -14.01 14.11
N ARG A 162 -2.12 -14.14 12.78
CA ARG A 162 -2.58 -15.35 12.07
C ARG A 162 -1.50 -16.40 11.86
N GLY A 163 -0.28 -16.15 12.28
CA GLY A 163 0.83 -17.11 12.22
C GLY A 163 1.85 -16.85 11.11
N ALA A 164 1.80 -15.67 10.45
CA ALA A 164 2.91 -15.27 9.58
C ALA A 164 4.16 -14.96 10.41
N ASN A 165 5.33 -15.35 9.92
CA ASN A 165 6.61 -15.13 10.57
C ASN A 165 7.34 -13.96 9.90
N LEU A 166 7.65 -12.90 10.66
CA LEU A 166 8.41 -11.76 10.15
C LEU A 166 9.91 -12.06 10.18
N ILE A 167 10.55 -11.96 9.02
CA ILE A 167 12.01 -12.08 8.84
C ILE A 167 12.57 -10.68 8.51
N PRO A 168 13.28 -10.01 9.43
CA PRO A 168 13.78 -8.65 9.24
C PRO A 168 15.05 -8.62 8.38
N ARG A 169 14.94 -9.12 7.13
CA ARG A 169 16.04 -9.21 6.17
C ARG A 169 15.68 -8.59 4.84
N LEU A 170 16.68 -7.99 4.20
CA LEU A 170 16.56 -7.49 2.84
C LEU A 170 16.84 -8.62 1.84
N VAL A 171 15.82 -8.97 1.06
CA VAL A 171 15.97 -9.88 -0.06
C VAL A 171 16.62 -9.14 -1.23
N THR A 172 17.68 -9.72 -1.78
CA THR A 172 18.47 -9.16 -2.88
C THR A 172 18.34 -9.93 -4.17
N ASP A 173 17.92 -11.20 -4.12
CA ASP A 173 17.75 -12.02 -5.30
C ASP A 173 16.70 -13.11 -5.06
N VAL A 174 16.04 -13.54 -6.13
CA VAL A 174 15.10 -14.66 -6.15
C VAL A 174 15.42 -15.51 -7.38
N ARG A 175 15.62 -16.79 -7.18
CA ARG A 175 15.92 -17.73 -8.26
C ARG A 175 14.97 -18.90 -8.23
N ARG A 176 14.67 -19.43 -9.38
CA ARG A 176 13.91 -20.67 -9.54
C ARG A 176 14.84 -21.77 -10.05
N ASP A 177 14.76 -22.94 -9.44
CA ASP A 177 15.20 -24.19 -10.06
C ASP A 177 13.98 -25.01 -10.49
N ASP A 178 14.21 -26.26 -10.87
CA ASP A 178 13.15 -27.12 -11.39
C ASP A 178 12.07 -27.46 -10.34
N GLU A 179 12.39 -27.38 -9.05
CA GLU A 179 11.50 -27.83 -7.97
C GLU A 179 11.10 -26.73 -6.99
N LYS A 180 11.97 -25.74 -6.71
CA LYS A 180 11.80 -24.77 -5.63
C LYS A 180 12.18 -23.36 -6.04
N MET A 181 11.69 -22.42 -5.24
CA MET A 181 12.09 -21.02 -5.29
C MET A 181 13.13 -20.75 -4.21
N HIS A 182 14.23 -20.09 -4.59
CA HIS A 182 15.31 -19.72 -3.67
C HIS A 182 15.25 -18.23 -3.39
N VAL A 183 15.16 -17.87 -2.11
CA VAL A 183 15.23 -16.48 -1.64
C VAL A 183 16.63 -16.24 -1.08
N ILE A 184 17.29 -15.19 -1.54
CA ILE A 184 18.65 -14.81 -1.16
C ILE A 184 18.63 -13.41 -0.54
N CYS A 185 19.16 -13.28 0.68
CA CYS A 185 19.21 -12.03 1.42
C CYS A 185 20.60 -11.37 1.33
N ALA A 186 20.66 -10.07 1.65
CA ALA A 186 21.88 -9.26 1.63
C ALA A 186 22.98 -9.79 2.59
N ASP A 187 22.60 -10.42 3.68
CA ASP A 187 23.49 -11.06 4.66
C ASP A 187 23.92 -12.48 4.26
N SER A 188 23.71 -12.86 2.99
CA SER A 188 23.99 -14.20 2.44
C SER A 188 23.11 -15.32 2.99
N HIS A 189 22.09 -15.00 3.78
CA HIS A 189 21.08 -15.99 4.18
C HIS A 189 20.33 -16.49 2.93
N ARG A 190 20.11 -17.78 2.86
CA ARG A 190 19.38 -18.44 1.76
C ARG A 190 18.38 -19.42 2.32
N ASP A 191 17.20 -19.42 1.71
CA ASP A 191 16.15 -20.37 2.07
C ASP A 191 15.31 -20.73 0.84
N THR A 192 14.54 -21.83 0.94
CA THR A 192 13.77 -22.40 -0.18
C THR A 192 12.29 -22.43 0.14
N TYR A 193 11.47 -22.16 -0.87
CA TYR A 193 10.04 -22.01 -0.77
C TYR A 193 9.31 -22.69 -1.92
N ASP A 194 8.06 -23.08 -1.69
CA ASP A 194 7.15 -23.60 -2.71
C ASP A 194 6.55 -22.48 -3.55
N LEU A 195 6.35 -21.30 -2.93
CA LEU A 195 5.83 -20.11 -3.57
C LEU A 195 6.59 -18.87 -3.06
N VAL A 196 6.93 -17.97 -3.98
CA VAL A 196 7.45 -16.64 -3.66
C VAL A 196 6.48 -15.58 -4.18
N VAL A 197 6.09 -14.67 -3.31
CA VAL A 197 5.21 -13.54 -3.60
C VAL A 197 6.00 -12.25 -3.51
N LEU A 198 6.02 -11.49 -4.60
CA LEU A 198 6.73 -10.22 -4.67
C LEU A 198 5.77 -9.08 -4.35
N ALA A 199 5.87 -8.54 -3.15
CA ALA A 199 5.13 -7.39 -2.65
C ALA A 199 6.06 -6.25 -2.24
N SER A 200 7.26 -6.21 -2.84
CA SER A 200 8.38 -5.33 -2.49
C SER A 200 8.19 -3.86 -2.90
N GLY A 201 7.09 -3.54 -3.59
CA GLY A 201 6.77 -2.20 -4.08
C GLY A 201 7.48 -1.84 -5.40
N ALA A 202 6.97 -0.81 -6.07
CA ALA A 202 7.40 -0.42 -7.42
C ALA A 202 8.86 0.03 -7.51
N ASN A 203 9.47 0.50 -6.41
CA ASN A 203 10.85 0.99 -6.37
C ASN A 203 11.87 -0.10 -5.98
N SER A 204 11.46 -1.36 -5.96
CA SER A 204 12.33 -2.46 -5.60
C SER A 204 13.27 -2.83 -6.75
N ARG A 205 14.55 -3.03 -6.44
CA ARG A 205 15.53 -3.57 -7.40
C ARG A 205 15.22 -5.01 -7.84
N LEU A 206 14.40 -5.73 -7.10
CA LEU A 206 13.97 -7.08 -7.49
C LEU A 206 13.15 -7.08 -8.78
N MET A 207 12.47 -5.98 -9.11
CA MET A 207 11.75 -5.85 -10.38
C MET A 207 12.73 -5.91 -11.57
N GLU A 208 13.84 -5.18 -11.51
CA GLU A 208 14.88 -5.20 -12.55
C GLU A 208 15.53 -6.58 -12.69
N ILE A 209 15.74 -7.28 -11.56
CA ILE A 209 16.30 -8.64 -11.56
C ILE A 209 15.35 -9.61 -12.27
N LEU A 210 14.04 -9.50 -12.02
CA LEU A 210 13.05 -10.35 -12.67
C LEU A 210 12.90 -10.08 -14.16
N GLU A 211 12.94 -8.83 -14.57
CA GLU A 211 12.98 -8.48 -16.01
C GLU A 211 14.16 -9.11 -16.74
N ASN A 212 15.33 -9.16 -16.08
CA ASN A 212 16.51 -9.79 -16.64
C ASN A 212 16.43 -11.34 -16.64
N GLN A 213 15.62 -11.92 -15.77
CA GLN A 213 15.46 -13.37 -15.66
C GLN A 213 14.30 -13.94 -16.49
N SER A 214 13.32 -13.12 -16.84
CA SER A 214 12.12 -13.55 -17.56
C SER A 214 11.80 -12.58 -18.71
N GLN A 215 11.62 -13.11 -19.93
CA GLN A 215 11.16 -12.34 -21.07
C GLN A 215 9.68 -11.97 -21.02
N GLU A 216 8.92 -12.61 -20.12
CA GLU A 216 7.48 -12.41 -19.99
C GLU A 216 7.12 -11.35 -18.93
N PHE A 217 8.07 -10.97 -18.07
CA PHE A 217 7.85 -9.98 -17.02
C PHE A 217 8.39 -8.62 -17.45
N GLN A 218 7.56 -7.59 -17.33
CA GLN A 218 7.93 -6.18 -17.48
C GLN A 218 7.53 -5.42 -16.22
N SER A 219 8.44 -4.58 -15.71
CA SER A 219 8.13 -3.70 -14.59
C SER A 219 7.03 -2.71 -14.97
N PRO A 220 6.08 -2.41 -14.06
CA PRO A 220 5.06 -1.42 -14.34
C PRO A 220 5.67 -0.03 -14.50
N GLY A 221 5.05 0.79 -15.34
CA GLY A 221 5.36 2.22 -15.43
C GLY A 221 5.17 2.91 -14.09
N ARG A 222 5.93 3.96 -13.82
CA ARG A 222 5.93 4.70 -12.55
C ARG A 222 5.76 6.18 -12.80
N THR A 223 4.92 6.83 -12.00
CA THR A 223 4.79 8.28 -11.94
C THR A 223 5.44 8.78 -10.65
N THR A 224 6.07 9.94 -10.70
CA THR A 224 6.74 10.55 -9.55
C THR A 224 5.73 11.25 -8.64
N THR A 225 5.91 11.11 -7.35
CA THR A 225 5.17 11.89 -6.34
C THR A 225 6.12 12.62 -5.43
N PHE A 226 5.76 13.86 -5.08
CA PHE A 226 6.39 14.62 -4.03
C PHE A 226 5.46 14.68 -2.83
N ILE A 227 5.98 14.42 -1.62
CA ILE A 227 5.22 14.48 -0.37
C ILE A 227 5.94 15.42 0.60
N CYS A 228 5.18 16.36 1.17
CA CYS A 228 5.63 17.24 2.23
C CYS A 228 4.59 17.31 3.36
N GLU A 229 5.05 17.36 4.61
CA GLU A 229 4.19 17.43 5.78
C GLU A 229 4.35 18.80 6.45
N PHE A 230 3.25 19.56 6.58
CA PHE A 230 3.22 20.87 7.25
C PHE A 230 2.59 20.74 8.63
N LYS A 231 3.28 21.19 9.67
CA LYS A 231 2.72 21.30 11.02
C LYS A 231 1.99 22.63 11.16
N LEU A 232 0.67 22.61 11.10
CA LEU A 232 -0.17 23.82 11.22
C LEU A 232 -0.91 23.91 12.55
N GLY A 233 -1.07 22.78 13.24
CA GLY A 233 -1.90 22.64 14.43
C GLY A 233 -3.37 22.36 14.11
N ARG A 234 -4.01 21.63 15.01
CA ARG A 234 -5.36 21.11 14.82
C ARG A 234 -6.43 22.19 14.62
N GLU A 235 -6.32 23.30 15.36
CA GLU A 235 -7.26 24.42 15.27
C GLU A 235 -7.23 25.05 13.87
N VAL A 236 -6.05 25.44 13.40
CA VAL A 236 -5.87 26.03 12.07
C VAL A 236 -6.37 25.06 10.98
N ILE A 237 -6.05 23.77 11.10
CA ILE A 237 -6.50 22.76 10.15
C ILE A 237 -8.03 22.64 10.12
N ASN A 238 -8.69 22.67 11.29
CA ASN A 238 -10.14 22.59 11.37
C ASN A 238 -10.82 23.82 10.78
N GLU A 239 -10.26 25.00 11.00
CA GLU A 239 -10.81 26.26 10.49
C GLU A 239 -10.59 26.42 8.98
N THR A 240 -9.43 25.97 8.46
CA THR A 240 -9.05 26.17 7.05
C THR A 240 -9.58 25.07 6.14
N PHE A 241 -9.43 23.80 6.54
CA PHE A 241 -9.72 22.65 5.68
C PHE A 241 -11.02 21.93 6.07
N GLY A 242 -11.53 22.15 7.28
CA GLY A 242 -12.71 21.45 7.77
C GLY A 242 -12.51 19.91 7.71
N PRO A 243 -13.55 19.14 7.38
CA PRO A 243 -13.49 17.68 7.22
C PRO A 243 -13.14 17.25 5.79
N SER A 244 -12.70 18.17 4.93
CA SER A 244 -12.47 17.94 3.50
C SER A 244 -11.00 17.63 3.19
N MET A 245 -10.77 16.81 2.17
CA MET A 245 -9.51 16.72 1.46
C MET A 245 -9.57 17.65 0.23
N HIS A 246 -8.57 18.50 0.07
CA HIS A 246 -8.50 19.44 -1.03
C HIS A 246 -7.67 18.89 -2.17
N VAL A 247 -8.22 18.84 -3.37
CA VAL A 247 -7.59 18.33 -4.57
C VAL A 247 -7.53 19.43 -5.62
N PHE A 248 -6.35 19.69 -6.15
CA PHE A 248 -6.08 20.73 -7.14
C PHE A 248 -5.89 20.09 -8.50
N LEU A 249 -6.77 20.39 -9.41
CA LEU A 249 -6.78 19.96 -10.82
C LEU A 249 -6.56 21.20 -11.69
N LEU A 250 -5.34 21.74 -11.64
CA LEU A 250 -4.94 23.00 -12.25
C LEU A 250 -4.19 22.75 -13.56
N ASP A 251 -4.32 23.63 -14.54
CA ASP A 251 -3.57 23.59 -15.80
C ASP A 251 -2.11 24.06 -15.59
N ILE A 252 -1.38 23.33 -14.75
CA ILE A 252 0.04 23.54 -14.50
C ILE A 252 0.83 22.47 -15.28
N PRO A 253 1.73 22.88 -16.21
CA PRO A 253 2.54 21.92 -16.98
C PRO A 253 3.27 20.91 -16.08
N ARG A 254 3.27 19.64 -16.47
CA ARG A 254 3.89 18.52 -15.75
C ARG A 254 3.19 18.09 -14.46
N LEU A 255 2.21 18.83 -13.95
CA LEU A 255 1.41 18.46 -12.78
C LEU A 255 0.13 17.75 -13.21
N GLU A 256 -0.07 16.50 -12.77
CA GLU A 256 -1.33 15.78 -12.98
C GLU A 256 -2.37 16.22 -11.96
N PHE A 257 -2.00 16.26 -10.68
CA PHE A 257 -2.80 16.86 -9.62
C PHE A 257 -1.95 17.14 -8.37
N ALA A 258 -2.49 17.97 -7.48
CA ALA A 258 -2.00 18.13 -6.14
C ALA A 258 -3.12 17.85 -5.12
N ALA A 259 -2.76 17.49 -3.88
CA ALA A 259 -3.71 17.32 -2.81
C ALA A 259 -3.16 17.82 -1.48
N LEU A 260 -4.02 18.48 -0.69
CA LEU A 260 -3.80 18.81 0.72
C LEU A 260 -4.69 17.89 1.55
N ILE A 261 -4.07 17.06 2.36
CA ILE A 261 -4.73 15.99 3.13
C ILE A 261 -4.55 16.28 4.61
N PRO A 262 -5.60 16.73 5.32
CA PRO A 262 -5.54 17.00 6.75
C PRO A 262 -5.33 15.72 7.56
N LYS A 263 -4.38 15.75 8.55
CA LYS A 263 -4.03 14.63 9.42
C LYS A 263 -3.70 15.12 10.83
N GLY A 264 -4.66 15.15 11.72
CA GLY A 264 -4.43 15.62 13.09
C GLY A 264 -3.89 17.06 13.12
N ASP A 265 -2.62 17.23 13.53
CA ASP A 265 -1.94 18.55 13.61
C ASP A 265 -1.14 18.89 12.34
N TYR A 266 -1.18 18.03 11.34
CA TYR A 266 -0.41 18.16 10.09
C TYR A 266 -1.33 18.17 8.88
N VAL A 267 -0.83 18.73 7.79
CA VAL A 267 -1.39 18.60 6.44
C VAL A 267 -0.32 17.99 5.55
N SER A 268 -0.65 16.88 4.88
CA SER A 268 0.20 16.31 3.86
C SER A 268 -0.09 16.97 2.52
N LEU A 269 0.90 17.63 1.92
CA LEU A 269 0.89 18.02 0.53
C LEU A 269 1.39 16.84 -0.32
N CYS A 270 0.63 16.47 -1.33
CA CYS A 270 0.99 15.47 -2.31
C CYS A 270 0.93 16.12 -3.71
N LEU A 271 2.02 16.08 -4.46
CA LEU A 271 2.05 16.44 -5.87
C LEU A 271 2.29 15.16 -6.68
N LEU A 272 1.52 14.95 -7.73
CA LEU A 272 1.71 13.87 -8.70
C LEU A 272 1.95 14.48 -10.07
N GLY A 273 2.99 14.05 -10.76
CA GLY A 273 3.31 14.58 -12.08
C GLY A 273 4.69 14.14 -12.57
N ASP A 274 5.11 14.71 -13.69
CA ASP A 274 6.37 14.43 -14.31
C ASP A 274 7.44 15.43 -13.84
N ASP A 275 8.63 14.92 -13.51
CA ASP A 275 9.82 15.70 -13.14
C ASP A 275 9.49 16.81 -12.11
N ILE A 276 8.96 16.43 -10.94
CA ILE A 276 8.63 17.38 -9.87
C ILE A 276 9.92 17.95 -9.28
N ASP A 277 10.25 19.17 -9.68
CA ASP A 277 11.42 19.94 -9.29
C ASP A 277 11.06 21.22 -8.52
N ASP A 278 12.06 21.98 -8.13
CA ASP A 278 11.87 23.24 -7.38
C ASP A 278 11.07 24.28 -8.19
N GLU A 279 11.22 24.31 -9.52
CA GLU A 279 10.48 25.22 -10.39
C GLU A 279 8.99 24.92 -10.40
N LEU A 280 8.61 23.65 -10.57
CA LEU A 280 7.21 23.21 -10.50
C LEU A 280 6.61 23.47 -9.13
N MET A 281 7.36 23.20 -8.06
CA MET A 281 6.90 23.50 -6.69
C MET A 281 6.67 24.99 -6.48
N GLN A 282 7.58 25.86 -6.92
CA GLN A 282 7.42 27.31 -6.83
C GLN A 282 6.18 27.78 -7.60
N LEU A 283 6.00 27.28 -8.82
CA LEU A 283 4.83 27.60 -9.64
C LEU A 283 3.53 27.16 -8.97
N PHE A 284 3.49 25.95 -8.45
CA PHE A 284 2.32 25.44 -7.71
C PHE A 284 1.98 26.33 -6.51
N PHE A 285 2.96 26.68 -5.67
CA PHE A 285 2.72 27.56 -4.53
C PHE A 285 2.30 28.96 -4.94
N LEU A 286 2.87 29.51 -6.02
CA LEU A 286 2.46 30.81 -6.54
C LEU A 286 0.98 30.80 -6.96
N VAL A 287 0.53 29.78 -7.65
CA VAL A 287 -0.87 29.63 -8.05
C VAL A 287 -1.77 29.41 -6.83
N LEU A 288 -1.36 28.54 -5.90
CA LEU A 288 -2.10 28.27 -4.67
C LEU A 288 -2.34 29.54 -3.84
N PHE A 289 -1.29 30.35 -3.62
CA PHE A 289 -1.42 31.60 -2.84
C PHE A 289 -2.24 32.69 -3.55
N ASN A 290 -2.45 32.60 -4.85
CA ASN A 290 -3.30 33.54 -5.59
C ASN A 290 -4.77 33.09 -5.65
N GLN A 291 -5.07 31.83 -5.29
CA GLN A 291 -6.45 31.30 -5.27
C GLN A 291 -7.09 31.28 -3.87
N ILE A 292 -6.27 31.39 -2.82
CA ILE A 292 -6.71 31.52 -1.42
C ILE A 292 -6.72 33.00 -1.02
#